data_9cb9c8bff044220ab77eb441d733f3cd
#
_entry.id   9cb9c8bff044220ab77eb441d733f3cd
#
_cell.length_a   1.000
_cell.length_b   1.000
_cell.length_c   1.000
_cell.angle_alpha   90.00
_cell.angle_beta   90.00
_cell.angle_gamma   90.00
#
_symmetry.space_group_name_H-M   'P 1'
#
loop_
_entity.id
_entity.type
_entity.pdbx_description
1 polymer ?
#
loop_
_entity_poly.entity_id
_entity_poly.type
_entity_poly.pdbx_seq_one_letter_code
_entity_poly.pdbx_strand_id
1 'polypeptide(L)'
;MARQTQSEQLDRIVAGILVRPGTLVRPANNSVAALVRVALELRGLPRPDFKAGLRADLERRTTMATALGRAVNPIREGFHSITPYLILAGAPQWIEFAKQAFGAEERFRVQRPEGGPIMHAEVKIGDSIIELADANPQFPPSMAAMSLRVSDVDAVYDRAIEAGATPIHPPADQDYGCRDASVKDMCGNHWYIFTPLSANSIFEAWRSLTPYLHPLRAPQVIEFAKKAFGAEEVYRAQSPDGVVHHAQVRIGDSIVGMGEAHGPYQPMPCTLHLYVPDADATYERALRAGATSIQPVADQPYGDRSGGVQDPFGNRWFIATHMRDVAPQ
;
A
#
# COMPACT_ATOMS: atom_id res chain seq x y z
N MET A 1 -26.83 30.43 -31.04
CA MET A 1 -27.28 29.20 -30.36
C MET A 1 -26.09 28.67 -29.56
N ALA A 2 -26.14 28.71 -28.26
CA ALA A 2 -25.07 28.25 -27.38
C ALA A 2 -24.87 26.74 -27.52
N ARG A 3 -23.65 26.29 -27.71
CA ARG A 3 -23.30 24.85 -27.69
C ARG A 3 -23.49 24.32 -26.27
N GLN A 4 -24.43 23.41 -26.08
CA GLN A 4 -24.63 22.69 -24.81
C GLN A 4 -23.36 21.92 -24.45
N THR A 5 -22.99 21.97 -23.16
CA THR A 5 -21.86 21.19 -22.65
C THR A 5 -22.18 19.69 -22.64
N GLN A 6 -21.16 18.84 -22.69
CA GLN A 6 -21.31 17.37 -22.61
C GLN A 6 -22.07 16.95 -21.32
N SER A 7 -21.88 17.67 -20.23
CA SER A 7 -22.55 17.42 -18.96
C SER A 7 -24.07 17.66 -19.06
N GLU A 8 -24.50 18.78 -19.64
CA GLU A 8 -25.93 19.09 -19.82
C GLU A 8 -26.64 18.10 -20.76
N GLN A 9 -25.93 17.59 -21.77
CA GLN A 9 -26.45 16.52 -22.64
C GLN A 9 -26.61 15.19 -21.87
N LEU A 10 -25.62 14.82 -21.04
CA LEU A 10 -25.65 13.60 -20.23
C LEU A 10 -26.78 13.65 -19.21
N ASP A 11 -26.95 14.75 -18.49
CA ASP A 11 -28.00 14.94 -17.51
C ASP A 11 -29.38 14.80 -18.12
N ARG A 12 -29.62 15.37 -19.30
CA ARG A 12 -30.86 15.25 -20.03
C ARG A 12 -31.15 13.82 -20.49
N ILE A 13 -30.14 13.10 -20.94
CA ILE A 13 -30.25 11.70 -21.37
C ILE A 13 -30.55 10.79 -20.18
N VAL A 14 -29.85 10.95 -19.07
CA VAL A 14 -30.04 10.17 -17.85
C VAL A 14 -31.43 10.47 -17.24
N ALA A 15 -31.83 11.71 -17.19
CA ALA A 15 -33.17 12.10 -16.74
C ALA A 15 -34.29 11.49 -17.63
N GLY A 16 -34.09 11.48 -18.95
CA GLY A 16 -35.03 10.86 -19.90
C GLY A 16 -35.17 9.36 -19.73
N ILE A 17 -34.03 8.65 -19.50
CA ILE A 17 -34.01 7.20 -19.26
C ILE A 17 -34.70 6.83 -17.94
N LEU A 18 -34.54 7.66 -16.90
CA LEU A 18 -35.09 7.40 -15.57
C LEU A 18 -36.63 7.68 -15.48
N VAL A 19 -37.14 8.62 -16.28
CA VAL A 19 -38.53 9.09 -16.17
C VAL A 19 -39.48 8.38 -17.13
N ARG A 20 -39.03 7.89 -18.29
CA ARG A 20 -39.89 7.25 -19.31
C ARG A 20 -39.33 5.92 -19.80
N PRO A 21 -39.91 4.78 -19.35
CA PRO A 21 -39.55 3.46 -19.88
C PRO A 21 -39.93 3.36 -21.38
N GLY A 22 -38.92 3.07 -22.23
CA GLY A 22 -39.15 2.83 -23.67
C GLY A 22 -38.62 3.89 -24.63
N THR A 23 -38.05 5.00 -24.14
CA THR A 23 -37.51 6.06 -25.02
C THR A 23 -36.18 5.62 -25.63
N LEU A 24 -36.10 5.47 -26.95
CA LEU A 24 -34.89 5.28 -27.70
C LEU A 24 -34.09 6.60 -27.74
N VAL A 25 -32.97 6.64 -27.01
CA VAL A 25 -32.06 7.79 -27.01
C VAL A 25 -30.90 7.48 -27.95
N ARG A 26 -30.72 8.28 -29.01
CA ARG A 26 -29.54 8.20 -29.87
C ARG A 26 -28.44 9.09 -29.30
N PRO A 27 -27.29 8.50 -28.88
CA PRO A 27 -26.18 9.30 -28.35
C PRO A 27 -25.49 10.09 -29.46
N ALA A 28 -25.05 11.30 -29.15
CA ALA A 28 -24.41 12.21 -30.11
C ALA A 28 -22.95 11.84 -30.45
N ASN A 29 -22.29 11.00 -29.65
CA ASN A 29 -20.94 10.49 -29.90
C ASN A 29 -20.66 9.19 -29.14
N ASN A 30 -19.54 8.51 -29.46
CA ASN A 30 -19.16 7.21 -28.90
C ASN A 30 -18.89 7.24 -27.36
N SER A 31 -18.44 8.35 -26.80
CA SER A 31 -18.19 8.48 -25.36
C SER A 31 -19.51 8.52 -24.57
N VAL A 32 -20.51 9.19 -25.09
CA VAL A 32 -21.86 9.22 -24.49
C VAL A 32 -22.58 7.89 -24.68
N ALA A 33 -22.31 7.14 -25.76
CA ALA A 33 -22.91 5.83 -26.02
C ALA A 33 -22.53 4.79 -24.95
N ALA A 34 -21.28 4.80 -24.48
CA ALA A 34 -20.82 3.90 -23.41
C ALA A 34 -21.56 4.18 -22.09
N LEU A 35 -21.73 5.45 -21.71
CA LEU A 35 -22.43 5.88 -20.50
C LEU A 35 -23.93 5.58 -20.55
N VAL A 36 -24.56 5.73 -21.74
CA VAL A 36 -25.97 5.35 -21.96
C VAL A 36 -26.17 3.84 -21.80
N ARG A 37 -25.22 3.02 -22.22
CA ARG A 37 -25.27 1.56 -22.06
C ARG A 37 -25.24 1.18 -20.57
N VAL A 38 -24.33 1.76 -19.80
CA VAL A 38 -24.24 1.58 -18.33
C VAL A 38 -25.53 2.05 -17.65
N ALA A 39 -26.10 3.19 -18.03
CA ALA A 39 -27.35 3.70 -17.48
C ALA A 39 -28.55 2.77 -17.78
N LEU A 40 -28.57 2.11 -18.94
CA LEU A 40 -29.58 1.12 -19.31
C LEU A 40 -29.46 -0.19 -18.51
N GLU A 41 -28.23 -0.66 -18.25
CA GLU A 41 -27.97 -1.81 -17.40
C GLU A 41 -28.35 -1.55 -15.94
N LEU A 42 -28.09 -0.35 -15.41
CA LEU A 42 -28.48 0.06 -14.04
C LEU A 42 -29.98 0.25 -13.86
N ARG A 43 -30.76 0.30 -14.94
CA ARG A 43 -32.23 0.47 -14.93
C ARG A 43 -32.97 -0.69 -14.28
N GLY A 44 -32.39 -1.90 -14.29
CA GLY A 44 -32.99 -3.11 -13.70
C GLY A 44 -32.72 -3.29 -12.20
N LEU A 45 -31.98 -2.39 -11.55
CA LEU A 45 -31.66 -2.51 -10.14
C LEU A 45 -32.82 -1.99 -9.25
N PRO A 46 -33.31 -2.81 -8.30
CA PRO A 46 -34.66 -2.63 -7.75
C PRO A 46 -34.75 -1.73 -6.51
N ARG A 47 -33.76 -0.95 -6.08
CA ARG A 47 -33.86 -0.20 -4.80
C ARG A 47 -33.76 1.31 -4.98
N PRO A 48 -34.83 2.07 -4.61
CA PRO A 48 -34.80 3.54 -4.50
C PRO A 48 -33.66 4.04 -3.60
N ASP A 49 -33.39 3.32 -2.51
CA ASP A 49 -32.36 3.64 -1.52
C ASP A 49 -30.93 3.58 -2.10
N PHE A 50 -30.65 2.67 -3.04
CA PHE A 50 -29.36 2.60 -3.73
C PHE A 50 -29.14 3.82 -4.61
N LYS A 51 -30.15 4.27 -5.32
CA LYS A 51 -30.07 5.49 -6.18
C LYS A 51 -29.90 6.74 -5.35
N ALA A 52 -30.58 6.84 -4.21
CA ALA A 52 -30.42 7.94 -3.27
C ALA A 52 -29.03 7.93 -2.62
N GLY A 53 -28.55 6.77 -2.21
CA GLY A 53 -27.21 6.59 -1.65
C GLY A 53 -26.10 6.93 -2.64
N LEU A 54 -26.20 6.45 -3.89
CA LEU A 54 -25.25 6.75 -4.95
C LEU A 54 -25.25 8.24 -5.32
N ARG A 55 -26.43 8.87 -5.39
CA ARG A 55 -26.55 10.29 -5.64
C ARG A 55 -25.93 11.12 -4.52
N ALA A 56 -26.23 10.80 -3.26
CA ALA A 56 -25.64 11.46 -2.10
C ALA A 56 -24.12 11.27 -2.01
N ASP A 57 -23.62 10.12 -2.46
CA ASP A 57 -22.18 9.85 -2.53
C ASP A 57 -21.51 10.65 -3.65
N LEU A 58 -22.08 10.71 -4.83
CA LEU A 58 -21.62 11.53 -5.95
C LEU A 58 -21.67 13.03 -5.63
N GLU A 59 -22.73 13.50 -5.00
CA GLU A 59 -22.89 14.90 -4.56
C GLU A 59 -21.83 15.25 -3.49
N ARG A 60 -21.58 14.37 -2.51
CA ARG A 60 -20.48 14.53 -1.53
C ARG A 60 -19.12 14.61 -2.21
N ARG A 61 -18.81 13.72 -3.14
CA ARG A 61 -17.54 13.69 -3.89
C ARG A 61 -17.36 14.97 -4.72
N THR A 62 -18.43 15.46 -5.37
CA THR A 62 -18.42 16.69 -6.15
C THR A 62 -18.29 17.92 -5.25
N THR A 63 -18.98 17.95 -4.11
CA THR A 63 -18.92 19.07 -3.14
C THR A 63 -17.54 19.11 -2.45
N MET A 64 -16.94 17.97 -2.12
CA MET A 64 -15.56 17.89 -1.62
C MET A 64 -14.54 18.35 -2.65
N ALA A 65 -14.67 17.94 -3.92
CA ALA A 65 -13.78 18.38 -4.99
C ALA A 65 -13.90 19.89 -5.28
N THR A 66 -15.05 20.47 -5.07
CA THR A 66 -15.32 21.91 -5.34
C THR A 66 -15.00 22.80 -4.13
N ALA A 67 -15.15 22.30 -2.91
CA ALA A 67 -14.85 23.03 -1.66
C ALA A 67 -13.34 23.11 -1.39
N LEU A 68 -12.54 22.20 -1.98
CA LEU A 68 -11.10 22.15 -1.84
C LEU A 68 -10.45 22.72 -3.10
N GLY A 69 -10.37 24.03 -3.23
CA GLY A 69 -9.58 24.72 -4.27
C GLY A 69 -8.10 24.36 -4.31
N ARG A 70 -7.72 23.27 -3.69
CA ARG A 70 -6.44 22.57 -3.74
C ARG A 70 -6.75 21.08 -3.59
N ALA A 71 -6.54 20.29 -4.64
CA ALA A 71 -6.61 18.84 -4.54
C ALA A 71 -5.64 18.39 -3.43
N VAL A 72 -6.17 17.84 -2.35
CA VAL A 72 -5.33 17.22 -1.30
C VAL A 72 -4.63 16.03 -1.95
N ASN A 73 -3.31 15.94 -1.79
CA ASN A 73 -2.59 14.78 -2.24
C ASN A 73 -3.15 13.54 -1.49
N PRO A 74 -3.63 12.50 -2.17
CA PRO A 74 -4.16 11.32 -1.52
C PRO A 74 -3.10 10.54 -0.72
N ILE A 75 -1.82 10.87 -0.91
CA ILE A 75 -0.69 10.35 -0.13
C ILE A 75 -0.28 11.44 0.86
N ARG A 76 -0.21 11.09 2.13
CA ARG A 76 0.23 11.98 3.21
C ARG A 76 1.66 12.47 2.95
N GLU A 77 1.96 13.72 3.29
CA GLU A 77 3.28 14.32 3.08
C GLU A 77 4.39 13.50 3.76
N GLY A 78 5.45 13.21 3.01
CA GLY A 78 6.59 12.39 3.45
C GLY A 78 6.39 10.89 3.30
N PHE A 79 5.20 10.43 2.90
CA PHE A 79 4.90 9.03 2.63
C PHE A 79 4.97 8.71 1.14
N HIS A 80 4.99 7.43 0.84
CA HIS A 80 4.83 6.86 -0.50
C HIS A 80 3.55 6.02 -0.59
N SER A 81 3.22 5.52 -1.78
CA SER A 81 2.04 4.68 -1.96
C SER A 81 2.03 3.47 -1.03
N ILE A 82 3.20 2.91 -0.73
CA ILE A 82 3.34 1.79 0.22
C ILE A 82 4.30 2.14 1.34
N THR A 83 3.87 1.91 2.56
CA THR A 83 4.66 2.05 3.78
C THR A 83 4.60 0.75 4.59
N PRO A 84 5.74 0.15 4.97
CA PRO A 84 5.75 -0.98 5.90
C PRO A 84 5.17 -0.58 7.25
N TYR A 85 4.37 -1.47 7.85
CA TYR A 85 3.85 -1.30 9.21
C TYR A 85 4.33 -2.46 10.08
N LEU A 86 5.11 -2.18 11.11
CA LEU A 86 5.66 -3.19 12.01
C LEU A 86 4.82 -3.30 13.29
N ILE A 87 4.39 -4.52 13.64
CA ILE A 87 3.76 -4.82 14.91
C ILE A 87 4.79 -5.54 15.77
N LEU A 88 5.31 -4.85 16.78
CA LEU A 88 6.52 -5.23 17.50
C LEU A 88 6.24 -5.63 18.95
N ALA A 89 6.98 -6.61 19.45
CA ALA A 89 7.07 -6.85 20.89
C ALA A 89 8.24 -6.01 21.43
N GLY A 90 7.99 -4.71 21.69
CA GLY A 90 9.04 -3.79 22.19
C GLY A 90 9.43 -2.73 21.15
N ALA A 91 8.45 -1.97 20.70
CA ALA A 91 8.64 -0.87 19.75
C ALA A 91 9.66 0.19 20.21
N PRO A 92 9.74 0.59 21.49
CA PRO A 92 10.76 1.53 21.94
C PRO A 92 12.18 1.04 21.70
N GLN A 93 12.47 -0.22 22.04
CA GLN A 93 13.79 -0.83 21.86
C GLN A 93 14.14 -0.97 20.38
N TRP A 94 13.16 -1.31 19.55
CA TRP A 94 13.35 -1.40 18.12
C TRP A 94 13.69 -0.03 17.50
N ILE A 95 13.06 1.06 17.95
CA ILE A 95 13.37 2.42 17.47
C ILE A 95 14.83 2.77 17.78
N GLU A 96 15.32 2.46 18.98
CA GLU A 96 16.72 2.72 19.34
C GLU A 96 17.70 1.85 18.51
N PHE A 97 17.35 0.59 18.27
CA PHE A 97 18.09 -0.28 17.34
C PHE A 97 18.15 0.34 15.94
N ALA A 98 17.01 0.77 15.38
CA ALA A 98 16.97 1.34 14.03
C ALA A 98 17.77 2.65 13.91
N LYS A 99 17.80 3.48 14.96
CA LYS A 99 18.66 4.68 15.03
C LYS A 99 20.13 4.31 14.95
N GLN A 100 20.57 3.31 15.73
CA GLN A 100 21.96 2.88 15.81
C GLN A 100 22.41 2.16 14.53
N ALA A 101 21.61 1.20 14.05
CA ALA A 101 21.94 0.35 12.92
C ALA A 101 21.82 1.08 11.57
N PHE A 102 20.70 1.78 11.38
CA PHE A 102 20.28 2.28 10.06
C PHE A 102 20.27 3.81 9.96
N GLY A 103 20.62 4.53 11.05
CA GLY A 103 20.57 5.99 11.07
C GLY A 103 19.13 6.53 11.00
N ALA A 104 18.19 5.79 11.56
CA ALA A 104 16.78 6.14 11.55
C ALA A 104 16.49 7.40 12.39
N GLU A 105 15.49 8.18 11.95
CA GLU A 105 14.98 9.35 12.65
C GLU A 105 13.53 9.10 13.07
N GLU A 106 13.26 9.22 14.35
CA GLU A 106 11.88 9.19 14.85
C GLU A 106 11.18 10.50 14.52
N ARG A 107 10.06 10.42 13.79
CA ARG A 107 9.30 11.57 13.30
C ARG A 107 8.07 11.86 14.13
N PHE A 108 7.43 10.80 14.62
CA PHE A 108 6.17 10.90 15.34
C PHE A 108 6.00 9.74 16.29
N ARG A 109 5.33 9.96 17.43
CA ARG A 109 4.99 8.92 18.40
C ARG A 109 3.69 9.25 19.14
N VAL A 110 2.80 8.29 19.19
CA VAL A 110 1.66 8.27 20.11
C VAL A 110 1.87 7.12 21.09
N GLN A 111 2.03 7.45 22.34
CA GLN A 111 2.30 6.49 23.42
C GLN A 111 1.27 6.65 24.54
N ARG A 112 0.87 5.57 25.19
CA ARG A 112 0.04 5.66 26.39
C ARG A 112 0.80 6.36 27.51
N PRO A 113 0.09 7.08 28.40
CA PRO A 113 0.71 7.73 29.56
C PRO A 113 1.62 6.79 30.36
N GLU A 114 2.55 7.38 31.14
CA GLU A 114 3.45 6.67 32.07
C GLU A 114 4.38 5.63 31.43
N GLY A 115 4.80 5.87 30.18
CA GLY A 115 5.70 4.95 29.47
C GLY A 115 5.01 3.67 28.99
N GLY A 116 3.68 3.67 28.86
CA GLY A 116 2.91 2.55 28.35
C GLY A 116 3.25 2.22 26.87
N PRO A 117 2.57 1.24 26.25
CA PRO A 117 2.85 0.81 24.89
C PRO A 117 2.76 1.94 23.88
N ILE A 118 3.62 1.91 22.86
CA ILE A 118 3.52 2.76 21.67
C ILE A 118 2.30 2.30 20.87
N MET A 119 1.33 3.20 20.71
CA MET A 119 0.13 2.94 19.91
C MET A 119 0.38 3.16 18.43
N HIS A 120 1.27 4.08 18.10
CA HIS A 120 1.72 4.37 16.75
C HIS A 120 3.01 5.18 16.80
N ALA A 121 3.96 4.87 15.92
CA ALA A 121 5.12 5.71 15.68
C ALA A 121 5.52 5.67 14.21
N GLU A 122 6.21 6.72 13.77
CA GLU A 122 6.75 6.89 12.45
C GLU A 122 8.26 7.09 12.54
N VAL A 123 9.00 6.26 11.83
CA VAL A 123 10.46 6.29 11.80
C VAL A 123 10.90 6.45 10.35
N LYS A 124 11.77 7.42 10.08
CA LYS A 124 12.31 7.69 8.75
C LYS A 124 13.68 7.06 8.58
N ILE A 125 13.89 6.36 7.47
CA ILE A 125 15.18 5.85 7.01
C ILE A 125 15.38 6.30 5.57
N GLY A 126 16.36 7.16 5.33
CA GLY A 126 16.58 7.76 4.01
C GLY A 126 15.37 8.58 3.54
N ASP A 127 14.79 8.19 2.39
CA ASP A 127 13.59 8.83 1.83
C ASP A 127 12.27 8.14 2.25
N SER A 128 12.32 7.11 3.07
CA SER A 128 11.18 6.23 3.36
C SER A 128 10.77 6.28 4.83
N ILE A 129 9.47 6.10 5.08
CA ILE A 129 8.89 5.97 6.42
C ILE A 129 8.61 4.49 6.71
N ILE A 130 8.79 4.10 7.96
CA ILE A 130 8.22 2.89 8.57
C ILE A 130 7.22 3.33 9.62
N GLU A 131 6.02 2.81 9.57
CA GLU A 131 5.06 2.89 10.65
C GLU A 131 5.22 1.69 11.59
N LEU A 132 4.98 1.89 12.87
CA LEU A 132 5.07 0.82 13.84
C LEU A 132 4.20 1.05 15.06
N ALA A 133 3.88 -0.04 15.75
CA ALA A 133 3.22 -0.03 17.05
C ALA A 133 3.68 -1.20 17.91
N ASP A 134 3.51 -1.08 19.22
CA ASP A 134 3.58 -2.25 20.10
C ASP A 134 2.42 -3.21 19.81
N ALA A 135 2.72 -4.48 19.86
CA ALA A 135 1.75 -5.55 19.70
C ALA A 135 0.66 -5.49 20.79
N ASN A 136 -0.52 -5.96 20.45
CA ASN A 136 -1.65 -6.06 21.34
C ASN A 136 -2.49 -7.31 21.00
N PRO A 137 -3.49 -7.69 21.80
CA PRO A 137 -4.28 -8.90 21.55
C PRO A 137 -4.97 -8.95 20.19
N GLN A 138 -5.35 -7.79 19.61
CA GLN A 138 -5.96 -7.72 18.28
C GLN A 138 -4.90 -7.83 17.16
N PHE A 139 -3.72 -7.29 17.39
CA PHE A 139 -2.58 -7.31 16.48
C PHE A 139 -1.36 -7.90 17.19
N PRO A 140 -1.22 -9.25 17.17
CA PRO A 140 -0.04 -9.90 17.76
C PRO A 140 1.23 -9.54 17.01
N PRO A 141 2.42 -9.72 17.62
CA PRO A 141 3.69 -9.46 16.97
C PRO A 141 3.79 -10.20 15.63
N SER A 142 4.29 -9.54 14.61
CA SER A 142 4.52 -10.13 13.30
C SER A 142 5.91 -9.75 12.79
N MET A 143 6.55 -10.69 12.11
CA MET A 143 7.82 -10.45 11.42
C MET A 143 7.53 -9.90 10.02
N ALA A 144 8.48 -9.11 9.51
CA ALA A 144 8.46 -8.59 8.14
C ALA A 144 9.85 -8.71 7.52
N ALA A 145 9.93 -8.74 6.19
CA ALA A 145 11.20 -8.60 5.50
C ALA A 145 11.21 -7.28 4.71
N MET A 146 12.36 -6.64 4.72
CA MET A 146 12.58 -5.34 4.09
C MET A 146 13.94 -5.30 3.41
N SER A 147 14.00 -4.65 2.27
CA SER A 147 15.23 -4.31 1.58
C SER A 147 15.60 -2.87 1.89
N LEU A 148 16.82 -2.67 2.35
CA LEU A 148 17.38 -1.38 2.72
C LEU A 148 18.50 -1.03 1.73
N ARG A 149 18.28 -0.04 0.87
CA ARG A 149 19.28 0.48 -0.06
C ARG A 149 20.17 1.47 0.65
N VAL A 150 21.46 1.23 0.60
CA VAL A 150 22.49 2.05 1.26
C VAL A 150 23.65 2.34 0.32
N SER A 151 24.50 3.30 0.67
CA SER A 151 25.73 3.60 -0.06
C SER A 151 26.91 2.69 0.32
N ASP A 152 26.89 2.10 1.52
CA ASP A 152 27.95 1.28 2.09
C ASP A 152 27.33 0.12 2.89
N VAL A 153 27.29 -1.05 2.25
CA VAL A 153 26.69 -2.27 2.83
C VAL A 153 27.48 -2.76 4.02
N ASP A 154 28.83 -2.75 3.91
CA ASP A 154 29.72 -3.27 4.97
C ASP A 154 29.55 -2.46 6.25
N ALA A 155 29.63 -1.13 6.14
CA ALA A 155 29.50 -0.25 7.31
C ALA A 155 28.10 -0.34 7.95
N VAL A 156 27.01 -0.50 7.16
CA VAL A 156 25.64 -0.65 7.71
C VAL A 156 25.45 -2.01 8.34
N TYR A 157 25.98 -3.06 7.75
CA TYR A 157 25.98 -4.41 8.31
C TYR A 157 26.69 -4.44 9.66
N ASP A 158 27.91 -3.89 9.74
CA ASP A 158 28.70 -3.86 10.99
C ASP A 158 27.94 -3.12 12.10
N ARG A 159 27.37 -1.94 11.81
CA ARG A 159 26.54 -1.20 12.77
C ARG A 159 25.31 -1.98 13.22
N ALA A 160 24.66 -2.72 12.30
CA ALA A 160 23.51 -3.54 12.65
C ALA A 160 23.90 -4.68 13.60
N ILE A 161 25.05 -5.33 13.37
CA ILE A 161 25.58 -6.37 14.27
C ILE A 161 25.96 -5.78 15.62
N GLU A 162 26.66 -4.63 15.65
CA GLU A 162 26.99 -3.91 16.89
C GLU A 162 25.74 -3.49 17.69
N ALA A 163 24.65 -3.12 16.98
CA ALA A 163 23.36 -2.78 17.59
C ALA A 163 22.56 -4.03 18.05
N GLY A 164 23.09 -5.24 17.84
CA GLY A 164 22.50 -6.49 18.32
C GLY A 164 21.68 -7.30 17.29
N ALA A 165 21.82 -7.01 16.00
CA ALA A 165 21.24 -7.86 14.97
C ALA A 165 21.98 -9.21 14.86
N THR A 166 21.23 -10.24 14.46
CA THR A 166 21.80 -11.57 14.19
C THR A 166 22.14 -11.69 12.71
N PRO A 167 23.38 -12.11 12.33
CA PRO A 167 23.76 -12.27 10.93
C PRO A 167 22.94 -13.38 10.26
N ILE A 168 22.52 -13.16 9.01
CA ILE A 168 21.98 -14.20 8.12
C ILE A 168 23.05 -14.54 7.08
N HIS A 169 23.56 -13.54 6.35
CA HIS A 169 24.77 -13.67 5.54
C HIS A 169 25.59 -12.38 5.56
N PRO A 170 26.93 -12.49 5.53
CA PRO A 170 27.82 -11.34 5.53
C PRO A 170 27.81 -10.61 4.17
N PRO A 171 28.39 -9.38 4.11
CA PRO A 171 28.51 -8.63 2.86
C PRO A 171 29.25 -9.41 1.78
N ALA A 172 28.64 -9.51 0.59
CA ALA A 172 29.23 -10.13 -0.59
C ALA A 172 28.69 -9.50 -1.89
N ASP A 173 29.54 -9.53 -2.93
CA ASP A 173 29.09 -9.17 -4.27
C ASP A 173 28.33 -10.36 -4.88
N GLN A 174 27.13 -10.07 -5.39
CA GLN A 174 26.23 -11.07 -5.93
C GLN A 174 26.22 -11.04 -7.46
N ASP A 175 25.93 -12.17 -8.07
CA ASP A 175 25.88 -12.35 -9.52
C ASP A 175 24.73 -11.58 -10.20
N TYR A 176 23.70 -11.19 -9.43
CA TYR A 176 22.62 -10.30 -9.90
C TYR A 176 22.96 -8.80 -9.83
N GLY A 177 24.22 -8.45 -9.59
CA GLY A 177 24.71 -7.08 -9.74
C GLY A 177 24.53 -6.16 -8.54
N CYS A 178 24.47 -6.71 -7.34
CA CYS A 178 24.47 -5.97 -6.09
C CYS A 178 25.58 -6.45 -5.16
N ARG A 179 26.11 -5.56 -4.32
CA ARG A 179 26.71 -5.95 -3.06
C ARG A 179 25.61 -5.99 -2.03
N ASP A 180 25.45 -7.08 -1.32
CA ASP A 180 24.43 -7.22 -0.29
C ASP A 180 24.87 -8.00 0.93
N ALA A 181 24.12 -7.83 1.99
CA ALA A 181 24.21 -8.55 3.25
C ALA A 181 22.81 -8.72 3.84
N SER A 182 22.63 -9.65 4.75
CA SER A 182 21.34 -9.72 5.46
C SER A 182 21.52 -10.03 6.94
N VAL A 183 20.65 -9.40 7.73
CA VAL A 183 20.60 -9.54 9.18
C VAL A 183 19.15 -9.74 9.65
N LYS A 184 19.00 -10.27 10.85
CA LYS A 184 17.73 -10.33 11.57
C LYS A 184 17.81 -9.39 12.76
N ASP A 185 16.83 -8.49 12.91
CA ASP A 185 16.73 -7.63 14.07
C ASP A 185 16.22 -8.37 15.32
N MET A 186 16.22 -7.68 16.45
CA MET A 186 15.78 -8.24 17.75
C MET A 186 14.33 -8.72 17.79
N CYS A 187 13.47 -8.22 16.88
CA CYS A 187 12.07 -8.62 16.74
C CYS A 187 11.88 -9.72 15.69
N GLY A 188 12.95 -10.16 15.03
CA GLY A 188 12.93 -11.22 14.02
C GLY A 188 12.67 -10.74 12.60
N ASN A 189 12.58 -9.43 12.36
CA ASN A 189 12.44 -8.90 11.00
C ASN A 189 13.74 -9.13 10.22
N HIS A 190 13.60 -9.47 8.92
CA HIS A 190 14.72 -9.67 8.03
C HIS A 190 15.04 -8.37 7.27
N TRP A 191 16.34 -8.04 7.21
CA TRP A 191 16.85 -6.87 6.54
C TRP A 191 17.83 -7.28 5.46
N TYR A 192 17.49 -7.01 4.19
CA TYR A 192 18.36 -7.17 3.04
C TYR A 192 19.02 -5.82 2.76
N ILE A 193 20.26 -5.65 3.22
CA ILE A 193 21.03 -4.41 3.09
C ILE A 193 21.77 -4.50 1.77
N PHE A 194 21.57 -3.57 0.83
CA PHE A 194 22.14 -3.70 -0.50
C PHE A 194 22.56 -2.39 -1.14
N THR A 195 23.51 -2.48 -2.08
CA THR A 195 23.94 -1.41 -2.98
C THR A 195 24.03 -1.97 -4.39
N PRO A 196 23.34 -1.39 -5.40
CA PRO A 196 23.55 -1.77 -6.80
C PRO A 196 24.96 -1.46 -7.26
N LEU A 197 25.62 -2.41 -7.95
CA LEU A 197 26.97 -2.25 -8.50
C LEU A 197 26.99 -1.53 -9.86
N SER A 198 25.84 -1.27 -10.47
CA SER A 198 25.70 -0.54 -11.73
C SER A 198 24.49 0.40 -11.72
N ALA A 199 24.57 1.46 -12.55
CA ALA A 199 23.48 2.44 -12.69
C ALA A 199 22.22 1.88 -13.37
N ASN A 200 22.34 0.85 -14.21
CA ASN A 200 21.21 0.21 -14.91
C ASN A 200 20.75 -1.06 -14.17
N SER A 201 20.58 -0.95 -12.88
CA SER A 201 20.13 -2.06 -12.04
C SER A 201 18.61 -2.23 -12.09
N ILE A 202 18.14 -3.48 -11.97
CA ILE A 202 16.72 -3.80 -11.76
C ILE A 202 16.16 -3.15 -10.48
N PHE A 203 17.01 -2.62 -9.61
CA PHE A 203 16.68 -1.94 -8.36
C PHE A 203 16.64 -0.41 -8.47
N GLU A 204 16.72 0.17 -9.68
CA GLU A 204 16.74 1.62 -9.87
C GLU A 204 15.50 2.31 -9.28
N ALA A 205 14.32 1.72 -9.45
CA ALA A 205 13.06 2.25 -8.94
C ALA A 205 12.83 2.00 -7.43
N TRP A 206 13.77 1.35 -6.74
CA TRP A 206 13.64 1.07 -5.33
C TRP A 206 13.98 2.29 -4.47
N ARG A 207 13.17 2.51 -3.45
CA ARG A 207 13.39 3.53 -2.42
C ARG A 207 14.50 3.11 -1.47
N SER A 208 14.84 4.00 -0.52
CA SER A 208 15.76 3.64 0.57
C SER A 208 15.28 2.40 1.33
N LEU A 209 13.95 2.28 1.48
CA LEU A 209 13.31 1.11 2.06
C LEU A 209 12.24 0.57 1.12
N THR A 210 12.28 -0.74 0.86
CA THR A 210 11.30 -1.45 0.03
C THR A 210 10.82 -2.70 0.75
N PRO A 211 9.50 -2.89 0.96
CA PRO A 211 8.97 -4.13 1.51
C PRO A 211 9.35 -5.33 0.66
N TYR A 212 9.70 -6.44 1.30
CA TYR A 212 10.03 -7.69 0.63
C TYR A 212 9.17 -8.82 1.17
N LEU A 213 8.42 -9.50 0.32
CA LEU A 213 7.53 -10.58 0.73
C LEU A 213 8.18 -11.95 0.51
N HIS A 214 7.92 -12.89 1.43
CA HIS A 214 8.26 -14.30 1.28
C HIS A 214 7.00 -15.15 1.23
N PRO A 215 6.22 -15.11 0.13
CA PRO A 215 5.05 -15.94 -0.01
C PRO A 215 5.42 -17.39 -0.36
N LEU A 216 4.53 -18.36 -0.06
CA LEU A 216 4.66 -19.73 -0.56
C LEU A 216 4.47 -19.81 -2.08
N ARG A 217 3.74 -18.85 -2.68
CA ARG A 217 3.42 -18.82 -4.11
C ARG A 217 3.36 -17.38 -4.62
N ALA A 218 4.50 -16.86 -5.04
CA ALA A 218 4.62 -15.48 -5.52
C ALA A 218 3.70 -15.15 -6.72
N PRO A 219 3.51 -16.03 -7.74
CA PRO A 219 2.61 -15.71 -8.84
C PRO A 219 1.18 -15.40 -8.41
N GLN A 220 0.68 -16.07 -7.37
CA GLN A 220 -0.68 -15.85 -6.88
C GLN A 220 -0.80 -14.51 -6.13
N VAL A 221 0.24 -14.11 -5.38
CA VAL A 221 0.31 -12.79 -4.73
C VAL A 221 0.34 -11.67 -5.77
N ILE A 222 1.13 -11.84 -6.84
CA ILE A 222 1.20 -10.89 -7.96
C ILE A 222 -0.17 -10.72 -8.61
N GLU A 223 -0.86 -11.82 -8.92
CA GLU A 223 -2.20 -11.75 -9.53
C GLU A 223 -3.25 -11.13 -8.61
N PHE A 224 -3.17 -11.38 -7.31
CA PHE A 224 -4.00 -10.69 -6.32
C PHE A 224 -3.73 -9.18 -6.34
N ALA A 225 -2.45 -8.77 -6.24
CA ALA A 225 -2.06 -7.36 -6.24
C ALA A 225 -2.51 -6.62 -7.52
N LYS A 226 -2.41 -7.27 -8.69
CA LYS A 226 -2.93 -6.73 -9.97
C LYS A 226 -4.45 -6.49 -9.89
N LYS A 227 -5.22 -7.47 -9.40
CA LYS A 227 -6.70 -7.38 -9.31
C LYS A 227 -7.17 -6.40 -8.26
N ALA A 228 -6.55 -6.42 -7.08
CA ALA A 228 -6.97 -5.61 -5.93
C ALA A 228 -6.48 -4.17 -6.02
N PHE A 229 -5.22 -3.99 -6.36
CA PHE A 229 -4.52 -2.70 -6.22
C PHE A 229 -4.10 -2.09 -7.55
N GLY A 230 -4.32 -2.78 -8.68
CA GLY A 230 -3.86 -2.33 -10.00
C GLY A 230 -2.34 -2.40 -10.13
N ALA A 231 -1.70 -3.35 -9.45
CA ALA A 231 -0.26 -3.54 -9.50
C ALA A 231 0.22 -3.86 -10.93
N GLU A 232 1.40 -3.37 -11.26
CA GLU A 232 2.14 -3.70 -12.48
C GLU A 232 3.33 -4.59 -12.12
N GLU A 233 3.45 -5.74 -12.75
CA GLU A 233 4.63 -6.58 -12.62
C GLU A 233 5.75 -6.01 -13.47
N VAL A 234 6.85 -5.58 -12.83
CA VAL A 234 7.96 -4.90 -13.52
C VAL A 234 9.18 -5.79 -13.71
N TYR A 235 9.29 -6.86 -12.93
CA TYR A 235 10.38 -7.83 -13.05
C TYR A 235 9.99 -9.19 -12.49
N ARG A 236 10.52 -10.27 -13.11
CA ARG A 236 10.44 -11.63 -12.56
C ARG A 236 11.65 -12.46 -13.02
N ALA A 237 12.31 -13.09 -12.05
CA ALA A 237 13.26 -14.18 -12.25
C ALA A 237 12.70 -15.45 -11.64
N GLN A 238 12.58 -16.50 -12.45
CA GLN A 238 12.04 -17.80 -12.01
C GLN A 238 12.86 -18.94 -12.60
N SER A 239 12.90 -20.06 -11.90
CA SER A 239 13.48 -21.30 -12.40
C SER A 239 12.56 -22.01 -13.42
N PRO A 240 13.07 -22.98 -14.19
CA PRO A 240 12.28 -23.73 -15.18
C PRO A 240 11.07 -24.46 -14.59
N ASP A 241 11.11 -24.85 -13.33
CA ASP A 241 10.00 -25.46 -12.57
C ASP A 241 8.98 -24.44 -12.05
N GLY A 242 9.20 -23.13 -12.32
CA GLY A 242 8.26 -22.06 -12.03
C GLY A 242 8.42 -21.41 -10.65
N VAL A 243 9.42 -21.79 -9.84
CA VAL A 243 9.72 -21.13 -8.56
C VAL A 243 10.20 -19.72 -8.81
N VAL A 244 9.58 -18.73 -8.21
CA VAL A 244 9.96 -17.32 -8.33
C VAL A 244 11.04 -17.01 -7.32
N HIS A 245 12.27 -16.81 -7.81
CA HIS A 245 13.41 -16.42 -6.96
C HIS A 245 13.38 -14.94 -6.61
N HIS A 246 12.93 -14.10 -7.55
CA HIS A 246 12.76 -12.67 -7.35
C HIS A 246 11.69 -12.12 -8.29
N ALA A 247 10.79 -11.30 -7.75
CA ALA A 247 9.86 -10.52 -8.54
C ALA A 247 9.66 -9.14 -7.93
N GLN A 248 9.24 -8.20 -8.77
CA GLN A 248 8.92 -6.83 -8.37
C GLN A 248 7.56 -6.44 -8.94
N VAL A 249 6.70 -5.90 -8.09
CA VAL A 249 5.45 -5.28 -8.51
C VAL A 249 5.44 -3.81 -8.11
N ARG A 250 4.94 -2.97 -9.01
CA ARG A 250 4.74 -1.54 -8.77
C ARG A 250 3.29 -1.30 -8.38
N ILE A 251 3.08 -0.55 -7.29
CA ILE A 251 1.78 -0.04 -6.88
C ILE A 251 1.95 1.45 -6.61
N GLY A 252 1.31 2.29 -7.43
CA GLY A 252 1.55 3.74 -7.40
C GLY A 252 3.01 4.08 -7.68
N ASP A 253 3.64 4.82 -6.77
CA ASP A 253 5.05 5.21 -6.84
C ASP A 253 6.02 4.23 -6.15
N SER A 254 5.51 3.13 -5.62
CA SER A 254 6.25 2.20 -4.76
C SER A 254 6.44 0.83 -5.40
N ILE A 255 7.56 0.20 -5.08
CA ILE A 255 7.85 -1.19 -5.41
C ILE A 255 7.60 -2.08 -4.19
N VAL A 256 7.10 -3.28 -4.43
CA VAL A 256 7.13 -4.41 -3.49
C VAL A 256 7.97 -5.51 -4.13
N GLY A 257 9.06 -5.87 -3.48
CA GLY A 257 9.88 -7.02 -3.85
C GLY A 257 9.30 -8.32 -3.28
N MET A 258 9.56 -9.44 -3.93
CA MET A 258 9.21 -10.74 -3.38
C MET A 258 10.05 -11.87 -3.96
N GLY A 259 10.21 -12.94 -3.17
CA GLY A 259 10.74 -14.22 -3.57
C GLY A 259 10.02 -15.33 -2.82
N GLU A 260 9.81 -16.48 -3.46
CA GLU A 260 9.13 -17.60 -2.80
C GLU A 260 9.92 -18.08 -1.58
N ALA A 261 9.18 -18.38 -0.51
CA ALA A 261 9.75 -18.89 0.72
C ALA A 261 10.45 -20.23 0.47
N HIS A 262 11.69 -20.33 0.90
CA HIS A 262 12.51 -21.55 0.78
C HIS A 262 13.67 -21.54 1.77
N GLY A 263 14.12 -22.70 2.20
CA GLY A 263 15.27 -22.85 3.09
C GLY A 263 15.18 -22.01 4.35
N PRO A 264 16.14 -21.08 4.59
CA PRO A 264 16.10 -20.19 5.75
C PRO A 264 15.05 -19.09 5.65
N TYR A 265 14.52 -18.81 4.45
CA TYR A 265 13.51 -17.80 4.18
C TYR A 265 12.12 -18.40 4.32
N GLN A 266 11.60 -18.37 5.53
CA GLN A 266 10.27 -18.89 5.84
C GLN A 266 9.17 -17.94 5.38
N PRO A 267 7.92 -18.43 5.18
CA PRO A 267 6.79 -17.56 4.88
C PRO A 267 6.66 -16.45 5.93
N MET A 268 6.63 -15.21 5.45
CA MET A 268 6.64 -14.03 6.32
C MET A 268 5.59 -13.04 5.82
N PRO A 269 4.33 -13.15 6.29
CA PRO A 269 3.28 -12.20 5.98
C PRO A 269 3.61 -10.82 6.52
N CYS A 270 3.47 -9.80 5.66
CA CYS A 270 3.75 -8.41 5.99
C CYS A 270 2.47 -7.63 6.34
N THR A 271 2.60 -6.59 7.14
CA THR A 271 1.59 -5.55 7.27
C THR A 271 2.05 -4.30 6.51
N LEU A 272 1.21 -3.79 5.65
CA LEU A 272 1.51 -2.67 4.75
C LEU A 272 0.40 -1.62 4.83
N HIS A 273 0.79 -0.35 4.87
CA HIS A 273 -0.10 0.77 4.64
C HIS A 273 -0.05 1.11 3.13
N LEU A 274 -1.22 1.25 2.51
CA LEU A 274 -1.36 1.52 1.08
C LEU A 274 -2.19 2.79 0.88
N TYR A 275 -1.53 3.88 0.48
CA TYR A 275 -2.20 5.09 0.05
C TYR A 275 -2.68 4.99 -1.39
N VAL A 276 -3.96 5.31 -1.60
CA VAL A 276 -4.65 5.27 -2.89
C VAL A 276 -5.56 6.50 -3.06
N PRO A 277 -5.91 6.88 -4.29
CA PRO A 277 -6.84 7.98 -4.54
C PRO A 277 -8.27 7.74 -3.98
N ASP A 278 -8.70 6.47 -3.86
CA ASP A 278 -10.03 6.08 -3.39
C ASP A 278 -9.93 4.80 -2.57
N ALA A 279 -9.93 4.96 -1.24
CA ALA A 279 -9.83 3.85 -0.29
C ALA A 279 -11.06 2.92 -0.36
N ASP A 280 -12.28 3.47 -0.51
CA ASP A 280 -13.49 2.66 -0.59
C ASP A 280 -13.48 1.76 -1.83
N ALA A 281 -13.23 2.33 -3.01
CA ALA A 281 -13.19 1.57 -4.24
C ALA A 281 -12.06 0.51 -4.24
N THR A 282 -10.92 0.83 -3.64
CA THR A 282 -9.79 -0.11 -3.56
C THR A 282 -10.06 -1.24 -2.57
N TYR A 283 -10.62 -0.92 -1.41
CA TYR A 283 -11.05 -1.90 -0.42
C TYR A 283 -12.05 -2.90 -1.01
N GLU A 284 -13.09 -2.40 -1.71
CA GLU A 284 -14.07 -3.24 -2.38
C GLU A 284 -13.45 -4.13 -3.49
N ARG A 285 -12.45 -3.62 -4.23
CA ARG A 285 -11.71 -4.44 -5.20
C ARG A 285 -10.92 -5.54 -4.51
N ALA A 286 -10.28 -5.24 -3.38
CA ALA A 286 -9.52 -6.22 -2.62
C ALA A 286 -10.43 -7.36 -2.09
N LEU A 287 -11.61 -7.03 -1.56
CA LEU A 287 -12.60 -8.03 -1.16
C LEU A 287 -13.05 -8.91 -2.34
N ARG A 288 -13.34 -8.31 -3.50
CA ARG A 288 -13.69 -9.07 -4.71
C ARG A 288 -12.54 -9.93 -5.24
N ALA A 289 -11.29 -9.54 -4.97
CA ALA A 289 -10.11 -10.33 -5.31
C ALA A 289 -9.82 -11.47 -4.31
N GLY A 290 -10.62 -11.60 -3.25
CA GLY A 290 -10.55 -12.70 -2.28
C GLY A 290 -9.95 -12.32 -0.92
N ALA A 291 -9.70 -11.03 -0.65
CA ALA A 291 -9.31 -10.59 0.68
C ALA A 291 -10.48 -10.68 1.68
N THR A 292 -10.15 -10.78 2.96
CA THR A 292 -11.11 -10.71 4.07
C THR A 292 -10.98 -9.37 4.79
N SER A 293 -12.10 -8.81 5.26
CA SER A 293 -12.11 -7.57 6.03
C SER A 293 -11.49 -7.78 7.42
N ILE A 294 -10.52 -6.91 7.77
CA ILE A 294 -10.03 -6.75 9.15
C ILE A 294 -10.86 -5.66 9.84
N GLN A 295 -11.05 -4.54 9.14
CA GLN A 295 -11.90 -3.44 9.58
C GLN A 295 -12.49 -2.73 8.36
N PRO A 296 -13.77 -2.32 8.41
CA PRO A 296 -14.39 -1.58 7.31
C PRO A 296 -13.76 -0.20 7.14
N VAL A 297 -13.92 0.37 5.93
CA VAL A 297 -13.45 1.74 5.65
C VAL A 297 -14.24 2.75 6.47
N ALA A 298 -13.52 3.64 7.17
CA ALA A 298 -14.09 4.71 7.96
C ALA A 298 -13.17 5.94 7.95
N ASP A 299 -13.74 7.11 8.26
CA ASP A 299 -12.96 8.32 8.47
C ASP A 299 -12.22 8.22 9.80
N GLN A 300 -10.92 8.44 9.78
CA GLN A 300 -10.05 8.31 10.95
C GLN A 300 -9.79 9.68 11.60
N PRO A 301 -9.63 9.74 12.92
CA PRO A 301 -9.41 11.01 13.62
C PRO A 301 -8.12 11.71 13.20
N TYR A 302 -7.14 10.98 12.67
CA TYR A 302 -5.86 11.52 12.19
C TYR A 302 -5.91 12.05 10.73
N GLY A 303 -7.08 12.08 10.09
CA GLY A 303 -7.30 12.77 8.82
C GLY A 303 -7.36 11.90 7.58
N ASP A 304 -7.22 10.60 7.68
CA ASP A 304 -7.34 9.65 6.59
C ASP A 304 -8.73 8.99 6.56
N ARG A 305 -9.15 8.56 5.38
CA ARG A 305 -10.22 7.59 5.23
C ARG A 305 -9.58 6.23 4.98
N SER A 306 -9.73 5.28 5.90
CA SER A 306 -9.01 4.01 5.80
C SER A 306 -9.80 2.80 6.28
N GLY A 307 -9.44 1.63 5.73
CA GLY A 307 -9.93 0.31 6.14
C GLY A 307 -8.83 -0.73 6.00
N GLY A 308 -8.98 -1.88 6.67
CA GLY A 308 -8.00 -2.95 6.66
C GLY A 308 -8.55 -4.22 6.03
N VAL A 309 -7.73 -4.89 5.21
CA VAL A 309 -8.01 -6.21 4.67
C VAL A 309 -6.84 -7.16 4.86
N GLN A 310 -7.11 -8.44 4.95
CA GLN A 310 -6.10 -9.50 4.86
C GLN A 310 -6.24 -10.21 3.52
N ASP A 311 -5.13 -10.31 2.78
CA ASP A 311 -5.11 -11.07 1.53
C ASP A 311 -5.13 -12.59 1.78
N PRO A 312 -5.38 -13.43 0.75
CA PRO A 312 -5.41 -14.90 0.90
C PRO A 312 -4.06 -15.51 1.33
N PHE A 313 -2.99 -14.73 1.38
CA PHE A 313 -1.63 -15.19 1.71
C PHE A 313 -1.18 -14.72 3.10
N GLY A 314 -2.07 -14.04 3.84
CA GLY A 314 -1.84 -13.58 5.20
C GLY A 314 -1.31 -12.16 5.33
N ASN A 315 -0.97 -11.47 4.23
CA ASN A 315 -0.54 -10.07 4.31
C ASN A 315 -1.73 -9.18 4.68
N ARG A 316 -1.46 -8.18 5.52
CA ARG A 316 -2.45 -7.18 5.95
C ARG A 316 -2.21 -5.89 5.19
N TRP A 317 -3.28 -5.29 4.67
CA TRP A 317 -3.24 -4.06 3.90
C TRP A 317 -4.17 -3.04 4.56
N PHE A 318 -3.60 -1.97 5.13
CA PHE A 318 -4.34 -0.80 5.56
C PHE A 318 -4.44 0.17 4.40
N ILE A 319 -5.60 0.18 3.74
CA ILE A 319 -5.88 0.94 2.52
C ILE A 319 -6.40 2.30 2.95
N ALA A 320 -5.74 3.39 2.53
CA ALA A 320 -6.05 4.74 2.98
C ALA A 320 -6.07 5.75 1.82
N THR A 321 -6.87 6.80 2.02
CA THR A 321 -6.82 8.05 1.26
C THR A 321 -6.62 9.18 2.24
N HIS A 322 -5.56 9.98 2.07
CA HIS A 322 -5.36 11.16 2.88
C HIS A 322 -6.37 12.24 2.51
N MET A 323 -7.17 12.66 3.48
CA MET A 323 -8.29 13.59 3.29
C MET A 323 -7.98 14.99 3.79
N ARG A 324 -7.19 15.11 4.86
CA ARG A 324 -6.83 16.40 5.49
C ARG A 324 -5.71 16.23 6.50
N ASP A 325 -4.87 17.24 6.61
CA ASP A 325 -3.91 17.34 7.71
C ASP A 325 -4.65 17.62 9.03
N VAL A 326 -4.26 16.92 10.08
CA VAL A 326 -4.75 17.13 11.45
C VAL A 326 -3.56 17.46 12.32
N ALA A 327 -3.64 18.56 13.07
CA ALA A 327 -2.58 18.92 14.02
C ALA A 327 -2.37 17.78 15.04
N PRO A 328 -1.12 17.48 15.42
CA PRO A 328 -0.84 16.52 16.48
C PRO A 328 -1.58 16.92 17.78
N GLN A 329 -2.32 15.99 18.36
CA GLN A 329 -2.95 16.17 19.67
C GLN A 329 -2.03 15.74 20.80
#